data_3e503634411d089dfd0e8de82b6735b1
#
_entry.id   3e503634411d089dfd0e8de82b6735b1
#
_cell.length_a   1.000
_cell.length_b   1.000
_cell.length_c   1.000
_cell.angle_alpha   90.00
_cell.angle_beta   90.00
_cell.angle_gamma   90.00
#
_symmetry.space_group_name_H-M   'P 1'
#
loop_
_entity.id
_entity.type
_entity.pdbx_description
1 polymer ?
#
loop_
_entity_poly.entity_id
_entity_poly.type
_entity_poly.pdbx_seq_one_letter_code
_entity_poly.pdbx_strand_id
1 'polypeptide(L)'
;MDEYFKQERVITSDGEAIGDPKLRKFYNPFQDGRGYNFKYKSAVIKSYLGIELPECFTDNECGKMYRLSKHIYSDSNLLAKRVNNTIMPLSKQDVIEVVGVHRANFSPFWNKMLDNKIIKPIVINGCEYFCFNPLYYNTTHYIPLYLFIAFQEE
;
A
#
# COMPACT_ATOMS: atom_id res chain seq x y z
N MET A 1 -20.83 -11.30 21.24
CA MET A 1 -20.22 -10.31 22.16
C MET A 1 -19.06 -10.89 22.96
N ASP A 2 -19.21 -12.11 23.45
CA ASP A 2 -18.15 -12.77 24.26
C ASP A 2 -16.85 -13.07 23.52
N GLU A 3 -16.89 -13.22 22.20
CA GLU A 3 -15.67 -13.48 21.40
C GLU A 3 -14.70 -12.30 21.34
N TYR A 4 -15.19 -11.06 21.47
CA TYR A 4 -14.31 -9.88 21.52
C TYR A 4 -13.47 -9.84 22.80
N PHE A 5 -13.96 -10.39 23.88
CA PHE A 5 -13.27 -10.40 25.16
C PHE A 5 -12.31 -11.57 25.33
N LYS A 6 -12.52 -12.67 24.62
CA LYS A 6 -11.62 -13.84 24.67
C LYS A 6 -10.20 -13.55 24.18
N GLN A 7 -10.02 -12.48 23.45
CA GLN A 7 -8.72 -12.04 22.92
C GLN A 7 -8.09 -10.90 23.73
N GLU A 8 -8.78 -10.40 24.75
CA GLU A 8 -8.25 -9.36 25.62
C GLU A 8 -7.23 -9.95 26.58
N ARG A 9 -6.14 -9.21 26.77
CA ARG A 9 -5.27 -9.45 27.90
C ARG A 9 -6.01 -9.13 29.16
N VAL A 10 -6.19 -10.12 30.02
CA VAL A 10 -6.60 -9.90 31.38
C VAL A 10 -5.40 -9.33 32.13
N ILE A 11 -5.53 -8.12 32.64
CA ILE A 11 -4.55 -7.52 33.54
C ILE A 11 -5.05 -7.75 34.95
N THR A 12 -4.22 -8.35 35.79
CA THR A 12 -4.50 -8.54 37.20
C THR A 12 -4.49 -7.20 37.95
N SER A 13 -5.00 -7.18 39.16
CA SER A 13 -5.00 -6.00 40.05
C SER A 13 -3.61 -5.42 40.33
N ASP A 14 -2.59 -6.24 40.21
CA ASP A 14 -1.19 -5.92 40.40
C ASP A 14 -0.51 -5.47 39.09
N GLY A 15 -1.26 -5.38 37.99
CA GLY A 15 -0.75 -4.92 36.70
C GLY A 15 -0.08 -6.01 35.85
N GLU A 16 -0.09 -7.26 36.29
CA GLU A 16 0.45 -8.38 35.50
C GLU A 16 -0.52 -8.77 34.38
N ALA A 17 0.00 -8.94 33.19
CA ALA A 17 -0.78 -9.38 32.05
C ALA A 17 -0.87 -10.91 32.00
N ILE A 18 -2.07 -11.43 32.10
CA ILE A 18 -2.34 -12.86 31.93
C ILE A 18 -2.66 -13.11 30.44
N GLY A 19 -1.92 -14.04 29.83
CA GLY A 19 -2.13 -14.45 28.44
C GLY A 19 -0.98 -14.08 27.51
N ASP A 20 -1.14 -14.37 26.23
CA ASP A 20 -0.10 -14.12 25.22
C ASP A 20 0.24 -12.62 25.16
N PRO A 21 1.51 -12.24 25.40
CA PRO A 21 1.93 -10.85 25.33
C PRO A 21 1.73 -10.19 23.96
N LYS A 22 1.46 -10.97 22.92
CA LYS A 22 1.15 -10.49 21.57
C LYS A 22 -0.32 -10.19 21.34
N LEU A 23 -1.21 -10.65 22.19
CA LEU A 23 -2.63 -10.33 22.15
C LEU A 23 -2.82 -8.93 22.71
N ARG A 24 -3.13 -7.99 21.84
CA ARG A 24 -3.40 -6.61 22.24
C ARG A 24 -4.86 -6.44 22.65
N LYS A 25 -5.07 -5.59 23.61
CA LYS A 25 -6.39 -5.21 24.07
C LYS A 25 -7.21 -4.61 22.91
N PHE A 26 -8.30 -5.29 22.55
CA PHE A 26 -9.31 -4.74 21.66
C PHE A 26 -10.35 -4.06 22.55
N TYR A 27 -10.70 -2.79 22.24
CA TYR A 27 -11.83 -2.21 22.94
C TYR A 27 -13.14 -2.68 22.35
N ASN A 28 -14.13 -2.80 23.20
CA ASN A 28 -15.46 -3.11 22.78
C ASN A 28 -16.07 -1.84 22.15
N PRO A 29 -16.33 -1.83 20.83
CA PRO A 29 -16.91 -0.67 20.16
C PRO A 29 -18.31 -0.30 20.69
N PHE A 30 -19.01 -1.25 21.29
CA PHE A 30 -20.33 -1.02 21.86
C PHE A 30 -20.29 -0.37 23.25
N GLN A 31 -19.16 -0.45 23.94
CA GLN A 31 -19.01 0.12 25.27
C GLN A 31 -18.32 1.48 25.27
N ASP A 32 -17.31 1.70 24.42
CA ASP A 32 -16.53 2.93 24.46
C ASP A 32 -16.90 3.96 23.39
N GLY A 33 -17.74 3.58 22.43
CA GLY A 33 -18.22 4.47 21.37
C GLY A 33 -17.17 4.95 20.35
N ARG A 34 -15.90 4.53 20.50
CA ARG A 34 -14.81 4.91 19.58
C ARG A 34 -14.74 4.07 18.31
N GLY A 35 -15.59 3.05 18.23
CA GLY A 35 -15.58 2.11 17.13
C GLY A 35 -14.45 1.09 17.20
N TYR A 36 -14.45 0.20 16.25
CA TYR A 36 -13.48 -0.91 16.18
C TYR A 36 -12.17 -0.45 15.56
N ASN A 37 -11.07 -0.65 16.27
CA ASN A 37 -9.73 -0.42 15.72
C ASN A 37 -9.19 -1.70 15.08
N PHE A 38 -9.24 -1.73 13.77
CA PHE A 38 -8.78 -2.86 12.98
C PHE A 38 -7.26 -2.81 12.83
N LYS A 39 -6.55 -3.56 13.68
CA LYS A 39 -5.09 -3.65 13.62
C LYS A 39 -4.66 -4.86 12.81
N TYR A 40 -4.35 -4.64 11.55
CA TYR A 40 -3.72 -5.64 10.71
C TYR A 40 -2.19 -5.57 10.82
N LYS A 41 -1.51 -6.71 10.64
CA LYS A 41 -0.05 -6.80 10.69
C LYS A 41 0.63 -6.23 9.43
N SER A 42 -0.11 -5.96 8.38
CA SER A 42 0.39 -5.44 7.11
C SER A 42 0.31 -3.92 7.04
N ALA A 43 1.13 -3.35 6.19
CA ALA A 43 1.07 -1.93 5.86
C ALA A 43 -0.30 -1.54 5.27
N VAL A 44 -0.69 -0.30 5.47
CA VAL A 44 -1.93 0.26 4.95
C VAL A 44 -1.61 1.07 3.71
N ILE A 45 -2.38 0.88 2.65
CA ILE A 45 -2.38 1.78 1.50
C ILE A 45 -3.33 2.94 1.78
N LYS A 46 -2.85 4.15 1.54
CA LYS A 46 -3.61 5.40 1.74
C LYS A 46 -3.85 6.08 0.41
N SER A 47 -5.02 6.69 0.28
CA SER A 47 -5.36 7.62 -0.79
C SER A 47 -6.06 8.84 -0.19
N TYR A 48 -5.96 9.99 -0.84
CA TYR A 48 -6.58 11.21 -0.36
C TYR A 48 -7.99 11.34 -0.92
N LEU A 49 -8.97 11.67 -0.08
CA LEU A 49 -10.38 11.80 -0.48
C LEU A 49 -10.63 12.84 -1.58
N GLY A 50 -9.83 13.90 -1.63
CA GLY A 50 -9.97 14.97 -2.61
C GLY A 50 -9.12 14.79 -3.87
N ILE A 51 -8.44 13.65 -4.03
CA ILE A 51 -7.56 13.39 -5.17
C ILE A 51 -8.13 12.22 -5.97
N GLU A 52 -8.56 12.53 -7.18
CA GLU A 52 -9.07 11.54 -8.13
C GLU A 52 -7.98 11.14 -9.13
N LEU A 53 -8.07 9.91 -9.62
CA LEU A 53 -7.26 9.48 -10.75
C LEU A 53 -7.69 10.26 -12.01
N PRO A 54 -6.77 10.51 -12.96
CA PRO A 54 -7.13 11.24 -14.19
C PRO A 54 -8.31 10.59 -14.92
N GLU A 55 -9.24 11.42 -15.41
CA GLU A 55 -10.48 10.98 -16.07
C GLU A 55 -10.26 10.12 -17.32
N CYS A 56 -9.05 10.15 -17.88
CA CYS A 56 -8.71 9.30 -19.02
C CYS A 56 -8.67 7.81 -18.69
N PHE A 57 -8.61 7.42 -17.40
CA PHE A 57 -8.61 6.02 -17.00
C PHE A 57 -10.03 5.49 -16.81
N THR A 58 -10.28 4.32 -17.36
CA THR A 58 -11.54 3.60 -17.14
C THR A 58 -11.59 2.98 -15.76
N ASP A 59 -12.78 2.63 -15.26
CA ASP A 59 -12.96 1.95 -13.97
C ASP A 59 -12.14 0.66 -13.87
N ASN A 60 -12.04 -0.08 -14.97
CA ASN A 60 -11.23 -1.28 -15.05
C ASN A 60 -9.74 -0.96 -14.88
N GLU A 61 -9.25 0.09 -15.52
CA GLU A 61 -7.86 0.55 -15.37
C GLU A 61 -7.59 1.07 -13.96
N CYS A 62 -8.54 1.80 -13.37
CA CYS A 62 -8.45 2.22 -11.97
C CYS A 62 -8.35 1.01 -11.01
N GLY A 63 -9.14 -0.03 -11.24
CA GLY A 63 -9.06 -1.28 -10.49
C GLY A 63 -7.69 -1.97 -10.63
N LYS A 64 -7.09 -1.93 -11.81
CA LYS A 64 -5.73 -2.44 -12.05
C LYS A 64 -4.67 -1.63 -11.30
N MET A 65 -4.77 -0.30 -11.32
CA MET A 65 -3.87 0.57 -10.55
C MET A 65 -4.01 0.34 -9.05
N TYR A 66 -5.21 0.12 -8.54
CA TYR A 66 -5.43 -0.27 -7.16
C TYR A 66 -4.75 -1.60 -6.80
N ARG A 67 -4.84 -2.62 -7.67
CA ARG A 67 -4.11 -3.89 -7.46
C ARG A 67 -2.60 -3.65 -7.42
N LEU A 68 -2.08 -2.83 -8.35
CA LEU A 68 -0.67 -2.50 -8.41
C LEU A 68 -0.19 -1.77 -7.15
N SER A 69 -1.02 -0.88 -6.59
CA SER A 69 -0.69 -0.15 -5.35
C SER A 69 -0.41 -1.06 -4.16
N LYS A 70 -0.93 -2.29 -4.15
CA LYS A 70 -0.65 -3.30 -3.11
C LYS A 70 0.80 -3.79 -3.11
N HIS A 71 1.54 -3.52 -4.15
CA HIS A 71 2.95 -3.84 -4.29
C HIS A 71 3.88 -2.66 -4.00
N ILE A 72 3.34 -1.56 -3.48
CA ILE A 72 4.15 -0.46 -2.98
C ILE A 72 4.94 -0.95 -1.78
N TYR A 73 6.27 -0.88 -1.90
CA TYR A 73 7.16 -1.18 -0.79
C TYR A 73 7.17 0.02 0.18
N SER A 74 6.98 -0.27 1.46
CA SER A 74 6.73 0.72 2.49
C SER A 74 7.75 1.87 2.47
N ASP A 75 7.27 3.07 2.71
CA ASP A 75 8.00 4.34 2.84
C ASP A 75 8.70 4.85 1.58
N SER A 76 8.84 4.04 0.54
CA SER A 76 9.56 4.41 -0.68
C SER A 76 8.67 4.65 -1.89
N ASN A 77 7.44 4.21 -1.88
CA ASN A 77 6.53 4.14 -3.04
C ASN A 77 7.07 3.35 -4.25
N LEU A 78 8.16 2.61 -4.07
CA LEU A 78 8.69 1.73 -5.10
C LEU A 78 7.81 0.50 -5.27
N LEU A 79 7.57 0.10 -6.51
CA LEU A 79 6.91 -1.15 -6.81
C LEU A 79 7.91 -2.29 -6.70
N ALA A 80 7.72 -3.14 -5.72
CA ALA A 80 8.64 -4.21 -5.39
C ALA A 80 7.94 -5.47 -4.91
N LYS A 81 8.67 -6.58 -4.94
CA LYS A 81 8.27 -7.88 -4.39
C LYS A 81 9.36 -8.43 -3.49
N ARG A 82 8.99 -9.29 -2.57
CA ARG A 82 9.94 -10.02 -1.75
C ARG A 82 10.18 -11.41 -2.32
N VAL A 83 11.44 -11.72 -2.59
CA VAL A 83 11.88 -13.04 -3.03
C VAL A 83 13.01 -13.51 -2.11
N ASN A 84 12.83 -14.62 -1.43
CA ASN A 84 13.85 -15.18 -0.51
C ASN A 84 14.44 -14.15 0.46
N ASN A 85 13.60 -13.40 1.14
CA ASN A 85 13.95 -12.30 2.04
C ASN A 85 14.67 -11.10 1.40
N THR A 86 14.81 -11.07 0.08
CA THR A 86 15.36 -9.94 -0.67
C THR A 86 14.23 -9.14 -1.31
N ILE A 87 14.34 -7.82 -1.28
CA ILE A 87 13.41 -6.92 -1.96
C ILE A 87 13.93 -6.71 -3.39
N MET A 88 13.08 -7.02 -4.36
CA MET A 88 13.39 -6.88 -5.77
C MET A 88 12.37 -5.97 -6.46
N PRO A 89 12.81 -5.14 -7.43
CA PRO A 89 11.88 -4.35 -8.22
C PRO A 89 10.89 -5.24 -8.97
N LEU A 90 9.66 -4.76 -9.16
CA LEU A 90 8.73 -5.38 -10.10
C LEU A 90 9.22 -5.15 -11.52
N SER A 91 9.36 -6.23 -12.28
CA SER A 91 9.54 -6.15 -13.73
C SER A 91 8.22 -5.82 -14.42
N LYS A 92 8.27 -5.42 -15.70
CA LYS A 92 7.06 -5.25 -16.51
C LYS A 92 6.24 -6.55 -16.59
N GLN A 93 6.89 -7.70 -16.62
CA GLN A 93 6.20 -9.00 -16.61
C GLN A 93 5.45 -9.22 -15.28
N ASP A 94 6.07 -8.90 -14.16
CA ASP A 94 5.41 -8.97 -12.86
C ASP A 94 4.19 -8.04 -12.80
N VAL A 95 4.28 -6.85 -13.38
CA VAL A 95 3.15 -5.91 -13.44
C VAL A 95 2.01 -6.48 -14.27
N ILE A 96 2.30 -7.10 -15.42
CA ILE A 96 1.28 -7.78 -16.26
C ILE A 96 0.52 -8.81 -15.43
N GLU A 97 1.21 -9.62 -14.65
CA GLU A 97 0.63 -10.65 -13.80
C GLU A 97 -0.24 -10.07 -12.68
N VAL A 98 0.29 -9.04 -12.00
CA VAL A 98 -0.41 -8.35 -10.91
C VAL A 98 -1.71 -7.71 -11.38
N VAL A 99 -1.68 -6.99 -12.49
CA VAL A 99 -2.85 -6.26 -12.99
C VAL A 99 -3.80 -7.16 -13.78
N GLY A 100 -3.36 -8.35 -14.21
CA GLY A 100 -4.18 -9.30 -14.94
C GLY A 100 -4.57 -8.79 -16.34
N VAL A 101 -3.68 -8.06 -17.02
CA VAL A 101 -3.89 -7.55 -18.38
C VAL A 101 -3.39 -8.57 -19.39
N HIS A 102 -4.13 -8.77 -20.49
CA HIS A 102 -3.61 -9.52 -21.60
C HIS A 102 -2.38 -8.80 -22.18
N ARG A 103 -1.32 -9.56 -22.51
CA ARG A 103 -0.02 -9.02 -22.91
C ARG A 103 -0.12 -8.02 -24.07
N ALA A 104 -1.03 -8.23 -25.00
CA ALA A 104 -1.27 -7.32 -26.11
C ALA A 104 -1.80 -5.93 -25.71
N ASN A 105 -2.52 -5.85 -24.59
CA ASN A 105 -3.13 -4.64 -24.08
C ASN A 105 -2.28 -3.94 -23.01
N PHE A 106 -1.14 -4.52 -22.64
CA PHE A 106 -0.30 -3.99 -21.57
C PHE A 106 0.38 -2.68 -21.96
N SER A 107 0.98 -2.62 -23.14
CA SER A 107 1.76 -1.44 -23.55
C SER A 107 0.93 -0.15 -23.60
N PRO A 108 -0.30 -0.12 -24.15
CA PRO A 108 -1.13 1.05 -24.08
C PRO A 108 -1.46 1.49 -22.65
N PHE A 109 -1.81 0.54 -21.78
CA PHE A 109 -2.08 0.83 -20.38
C PHE A 109 -0.84 1.34 -19.64
N TRP A 110 0.31 0.72 -19.86
CA TRP A 110 1.58 1.09 -19.27
C TRP A 110 2.00 2.51 -19.68
N ASN A 111 1.99 2.81 -20.96
CA ASN A 111 2.33 4.13 -21.48
C ASN A 111 1.37 5.20 -20.93
N LYS A 112 0.09 4.89 -20.87
CA LYS A 112 -0.92 5.78 -20.29
C LYS A 112 -0.62 6.11 -18.82
N MET A 113 -0.14 5.14 -18.03
CA MET A 113 0.30 5.38 -16.65
C MET A 113 1.55 6.26 -16.59
N LEU A 114 2.51 6.07 -17.49
CA LEU A 114 3.71 6.90 -17.57
C LEU A 114 3.37 8.34 -17.98
N ASP A 115 2.61 8.51 -19.06
CA ASP A 115 2.23 9.80 -19.61
C ASP A 115 1.42 10.66 -18.61
N ASN A 116 0.61 10.00 -17.80
CA ASN A 116 -0.18 10.67 -16.76
C ASN A 116 0.54 10.71 -15.39
N LYS A 117 1.83 10.42 -15.34
CA LYS A 117 2.64 10.45 -14.12
C LYS A 117 2.06 9.62 -12.95
N ILE A 118 1.36 8.53 -13.26
CA ILE A 118 0.89 7.57 -12.25
C ILE A 118 2.07 6.77 -11.70
N ILE A 119 2.98 6.39 -12.59
CA ILE A 119 4.25 5.72 -12.28
C ILE A 119 5.40 6.47 -12.94
N LYS A 120 6.58 6.36 -12.36
CA LYS A 120 7.82 6.91 -12.92
C LYS A 120 8.96 5.91 -12.71
N PRO A 121 9.82 5.66 -13.72
CA PRO A 121 11.04 4.89 -13.52
C PRO A 121 12.06 5.69 -12.70
N ILE A 122 12.70 5.02 -11.75
CA ILE A 122 13.77 5.58 -10.91
C ILE A 122 14.91 4.56 -10.86
N VAL A 123 16.14 5.03 -11.03
CA VAL A 123 17.32 4.18 -10.92
C VAL A 123 17.95 4.37 -9.53
N ILE A 124 18.08 3.29 -8.78
CA ILE A 124 18.72 3.27 -7.47
C ILE A 124 19.79 2.18 -7.48
N ASN A 125 21.03 2.55 -7.22
CA ASN A 125 22.18 1.63 -7.22
C ASN A 125 22.28 0.77 -8.49
N GLY A 126 22.00 1.36 -9.65
CA GLY A 126 22.06 0.67 -10.94
C GLY A 126 20.85 -0.23 -11.26
N CYS A 127 19.88 -0.33 -10.36
CA CYS A 127 18.63 -1.05 -10.58
C CYS A 127 17.49 -0.08 -10.90
N GLU A 128 16.75 -0.36 -11.97
CA GLU A 128 15.54 0.40 -12.30
C GLU A 128 14.36 -0.09 -11.46
N TYR A 129 13.73 0.85 -10.79
CA TYR A 129 12.47 0.67 -10.06
C TYR A 129 11.38 1.51 -10.71
N PHE A 130 10.14 1.05 -10.63
CA PHE A 130 8.99 1.87 -10.93
C PHE A 130 8.40 2.38 -9.63
N CYS A 131 8.24 3.69 -9.56
CA CYS A 131 7.69 4.38 -8.42
C CYS A 131 6.24 4.73 -8.68
N PHE A 132 5.36 4.41 -7.74
CA PHE A 132 3.98 4.86 -7.79
C PHE A 132 3.90 6.30 -7.30
N ASN A 133 3.11 7.13 -7.97
CA ASN A 133 2.94 8.52 -7.55
C ASN A 133 2.25 8.58 -6.19
N PRO A 134 2.92 9.12 -5.16
CA PRO A 134 2.38 9.17 -3.80
C PRO A 134 1.15 10.07 -3.66
N LEU A 135 0.86 10.91 -4.66
CA LEU A 135 -0.36 11.70 -4.69
C LEU A 135 -1.61 10.81 -4.73
N TYR A 136 -1.54 9.69 -5.45
CA TYR A 136 -2.67 8.78 -5.61
C TYR A 136 -2.69 7.69 -4.55
N TYR A 137 -1.56 7.01 -4.35
CA TYR A 137 -1.42 5.95 -3.36
C TYR A 137 -0.08 6.05 -2.65
N ASN A 138 -0.10 5.90 -1.33
CA ASN A 138 1.12 5.86 -0.53
C ASN A 138 0.93 4.99 0.72
N THR A 139 2.02 4.65 1.39
CA THR A 139 2.03 3.83 2.61
C THR A 139 2.52 4.61 3.83
N THR A 140 2.99 5.83 3.66
CA THR A 140 3.64 6.64 4.70
C THR A 140 2.90 7.95 4.96
N HIS A 141 3.20 8.59 6.07
CA HIS A 141 2.76 9.96 6.37
C HIS A 141 3.67 11.01 5.75
N TYR A 142 4.93 10.65 5.50
CA TYR A 142 5.94 11.53 4.96
C TYR A 142 6.44 10.99 3.63
N ILE A 143 6.29 11.76 2.58
CA ILE A 143 6.80 11.41 1.25
C ILE A 143 8.28 11.76 1.24
N PRO A 144 9.19 10.83 0.90
CA PRO A 144 10.60 11.14 0.74
C PRO A 144 10.82 12.28 -0.25
N LEU A 145 11.74 13.19 0.07
CA LEU A 145 11.97 14.39 -0.73
C LEU A 145 12.32 14.06 -2.19
N TYR A 146 13.13 13.04 -2.41
CA TYR A 146 13.51 12.62 -3.77
C TYR A 146 12.30 12.18 -4.62
N LEU A 147 11.30 11.57 -3.99
CA LEU A 147 10.05 11.19 -4.64
C LEU A 147 9.19 12.38 -4.98
N PHE A 148 9.07 13.30 -4.03
CA PHE A 148 8.35 14.55 -4.26
C PHE A 148 8.95 15.30 -5.44
N ILE A 149 10.26 15.48 -5.46
CA ILE A 149 10.98 16.14 -6.55
C ILE A 149 10.77 15.38 -7.87
N ALA A 150 10.92 14.06 -7.88
CA ALA A 150 10.78 13.24 -9.08
C ALA A 150 9.43 13.41 -9.79
N PHE A 151 8.36 13.63 -9.05
CA PHE A 151 7.03 13.84 -9.64
C PHE A 151 6.65 15.31 -9.88
N GLN A 152 7.48 16.26 -9.43
CA GLN A 152 7.33 17.69 -9.72
C GLN A 152 8.06 18.11 -11.01
N GLU A 153 9.12 17.42 -11.37
CA GLU A 153 9.86 17.71 -12.62
C GLU A 153 9.01 17.35 -13.84
N GLU A 154 8.86 18.32 -14.75
CA GLU A 154 8.15 18.17 -16.04
C GLU A 154 8.92 17.28 -17.01
#